data_900fc248ed8bdb7c42e38e1d2cbd9edb
#
_entry.id   900fc248ed8bdb7c42e38e1d2cbd9edb
#
_cell.length_a   1.000
_cell.length_b   1.000
_cell.length_c   1.000
_cell.angle_alpha   90.00
_cell.angle_beta   90.00
_cell.angle_gamma   90.00
#
_symmetry.space_group_name_H-M   'P 1'
#
loop_
_entity.id
_entity.type
_entity.pdbx_description
1 polymer ?
#
loop_
_entity_poly.entity_id
_entity_poly.type
_entity_poly.pdbx_seq_one_letter_code
_entity_poly.pdbx_strand_id
1 'polypeptide(L)'
;MKSFMASSSTIERKWYVVDATGHTLGRLASEVAKVLRGKNKPIFTPHMDTGDYVIIVNADKIKVTGKKLEQKVYYRHSSYVGGMKETTLKEMLAKKPERVIELAVKGMLPKGPLGRAMIKKLHVYAGSEHGHAAQKPEALNF
;
A
#
# COMPACT_ATOMS: atom_id res chain seq x y z
N MET A 1 -12.69 -15.97 31.83
CA MET A 1 -12.22 -16.09 30.45
C MET A 1 -11.85 -14.71 29.92
N LYS A 2 -10.66 -14.53 29.41
CA LYS A 2 -10.20 -13.24 28.88
C LYS A 2 -9.98 -13.34 27.37
N SER A 3 -10.40 -12.35 26.62
CA SER A 3 -10.10 -12.24 25.21
C SER A 3 -8.62 -11.88 25.01
N PHE A 4 -8.01 -12.46 23.96
CA PHE A 4 -6.63 -12.11 23.59
C PHE A 4 -6.58 -10.68 23.07
N MET A 5 -5.59 -9.93 23.55
CA MET A 5 -5.28 -8.58 23.06
C MET A 5 -3.80 -8.54 22.71
N ALA A 6 -3.48 -8.13 21.49
CA ALA A 6 -2.10 -7.99 21.07
C ALA A 6 -1.40 -6.85 21.82
N SER A 7 -0.13 -7.04 22.10
CA SER A 7 0.75 -6.00 22.67
C SER A 7 2.03 -5.89 21.84
N SER A 8 2.78 -4.84 22.02
CA SER A 8 4.03 -4.63 21.29
C SER A 8 5.03 -5.77 21.47
N SER A 9 4.96 -6.47 22.61
CA SER A 9 5.84 -7.62 22.91
C SER A 9 5.38 -8.93 22.25
N THR A 10 4.10 -9.04 21.88
CA THR A 10 3.53 -10.27 21.30
C THR A 10 3.42 -10.22 19.78
N ILE A 11 3.62 -9.06 19.17
CA ILE A 11 3.51 -8.87 17.72
C ILE A 11 4.85 -9.17 17.07
N GLU A 12 4.86 -10.16 16.17
CA GLU A 12 5.99 -10.44 15.28
C GLU A 12 5.66 -9.92 13.88
N ARG A 13 6.57 -9.15 13.29
CA ARG A 13 6.42 -8.61 11.95
C ARG A 13 7.38 -9.28 10.99
N LYS A 14 6.82 -9.73 9.87
CA LYS A 14 7.59 -10.27 8.75
C LYS A 14 7.68 -9.25 7.63
N TRP A 15 8.61 -9.48 6.72
CA TRP A 15 8.76 -8.71 5.50
C TRP A 15 8.32 -9.56 4.31
N TYR A 16 7.48 -8.99 3.46
CA TYR A 16 7.00 -9.64 2.25
C TYR A 16 7.33 -8.79 1.03
N VAL A 17 7.63 -9.45 -0.08
CA VAL A 17 7.82 -8.80 -1.38
C VAL A 17 6.72 -9.29 -2.33
N VAL A 18 6.12 -8.36 -3.05
CA VAL A 18 5.04 -8.61 -4.02
C VAL A 18 5.44 -8.00 -5.35
N ASP A 19 5.30 -8.76 -6.43
CA ASP A 19 5.47 -8.25 -7.79
C ASP A 19 4.13 -7.73 -8.30
N ALA A 20 4.09 -6.46 -8.67
CA ALA A 20 2.87 -5.81 -9.20
C ALA A 20 2.58 -6.17 -10.66
N THR A 21 3.52 -6.81 -11.37
CA THR A 21 3.36 -7.16 -12.78
C THR A 21 2.13 -8.05 -12.99
N GLY A 22 1.24 -7.62 -13.86
CA GLY A 22 0.04 -8.40 -14.19
C GLY A 22 -1.12 -8.28 -13.19
N HIS A 23 -0.93 -7.64 -12.05
CA HIS A 23 -1.98 -7.40 -11.07
C HIS A 23 -2.80 -6.15 -11.40
N THR A 24 -4.10 -6.21 -11.14
CA THR A 24 -4.99 -5.04 -11.21
C THR A 24 -4.76 -4.16 -9.98
N LEU A 25 -4.63 -2.85 -10.18
CA LEU A 25 -4.33 -1.88 -9.12
C LEU A 25 -5.23 -2.03 -7.88
N GLY A 26 -6.54 -2.00 -8.06
CA GLY A 26 -7.48 -2.07 -6.94
C GLY A 26 -7.43 -3.39 -6.17
N ARG A 27 -7.32 -4.50 -6.87
CA ARG A 27 -7.25 -5.84 -6.26
C ARG A 27 -5.94 -6.03 -5.51
N LEU A 28 -4.82 -5.63 -6.09
CA LEU A 28 -3.53 -5.66 -5.41
C LEU A 28 -3.56 -4.80 -4.16
N ALA A 29 -4.05 -3.57 -4.28
CA ALA A 29 -4.12 -2.64 -3.14
C ALA A 29 -4.97 -3.19 -1.99
N SER A 30 -6.09 -3.86 -2.27
CA SER A 30 -6.94 -4.43 -1.22
C SER A 30 -6.25 -5.58 -0.47
N GLU A 31 -5.55 -6.44 -1.16
CA GLU A 31 -4.79 -7.54 -0.53
C GLU A 31 -3.61 -7.01 0.28
N VAL A 32 -2.88 -6.05 -0.25
CA VAL A 32 -1.78 -5.39 0.47
C VAL A 32 -2.29 -4.69 1.73
N ALA A 33 -3.43 -4.01 1.66
CA ALA A 33 -4.03 -3.33 2.81
C ALA A 33 -4.41 -4.32 3.93
N LYS A 34 -4.90 -5.52 3.59
CA LYS A 34 -5.17 -6.58 4.56
C LYS A 34 -3.91 -7.00 5.31
N VAL A 35 -2.81 -7.19 4.58
CA VAL A 35 -1.52 -7.59 5.17
C VAL A 35 -0.96 -6.47 6.06
N LEU A 36 -1.02 -5.23 5.60
CA LEU A 36 -0.55 -4.07 6.38
C LEU A 36 -1.34 -3.86 7.66
N ARG A 37 -2.63 -4.13 7.64
CA ARG A 37 -3.50 -4.02 8.81
C ARG A 37 -3.40 -5.23 9.74
N GLY A 38 -3.00 -6.38 9.21
CA GLY A 38 -2.86 -7.62 9.97
C GLY A 38 -4.13 -8.46 10.06
N LYS A 39 -5.14 -8.21 9.22
CA LYS A 39 -6.40 -8.97 9.21
C LYS A 39 -6.24 -10.45 8.90
N ASN A 40 -5.15 -10.84 8.26
CA ASN A 40 -4.81 -12.22 7.94
C ASN A 40 -4.25 -13.00 9.13
N LYS A 41 -3.97 -12.32 10.24
CA LYS A 41 -3.41 -12.95 11.45
C LYS A 41 -4.49 -13.24 12.49
N PRO A 42 -4.42 -14.40 13.21
CA PRO A 42 -5.34 -14.68 14.30
C PRO A 42 -5.21 -13.72 15.48
N ILE A 43 -4.05 -13.08 15.63
CA ILE A 43 -3.79 -12.08 16.69
C ILE A 43 -4.34 -10.68 16.37
N PHE A 44 -5.06 -10.51 15.27
CA PHE A 44 -5.57 -9.21 14.85
C PHE A 44 -6.34 -8.52 15.99
N THR A 45 -5.93 -7.30 16.31
CA THR A 45 -6.54 -6.46 17.32
C THR A 45 -6.79 -5.07 16.72
N PRO A 46 -8.03 -4.57 16.67
CA PRO A 46 -8.35 -3.34 15.94
C PRO A 46 -7.59 -2.08 16.38
N HIS A 47 -7.27 -1.97 17.68
CA HIS A 47 -6.58 -0.80 18.22
C HIS A 47 -5.04 -0.87 18.15
N MET A 48 -4.48 -2.00 17.68
CA MET A 48 -3.05 -2.20 17.56
C MET A 48 -2.68 -2.47 16.09
N ASP A 49 -1.48 -2.06 15.72
CA ASP A 49 -0.91 -2.37 14.41
C ASP A 49 -0.25 -3.76 14.45
N THR A 50 -0.99 -4.78 14.03
CA THR A 50 -0.53 -6.18 14.00
C THR A 50 -0.02 -6.62 12.63
N GLY A 51 -0.02 -5.73 11.63
CA GLY A 51 0.36 -6.05 10.26
C GLY A 51 1.85 -6.20 10.02
N ASP A 52 2.18 -6.66 8.84
CA ASP A 52 3.56 -6.90 8.39
C ASP A 52 4.03 -5.79 7.45
N TYR A 53 5.34 -5.80 7.16
CA TYR A 53 5.94 -4.95 6.15
C TYR A 53 5.73 -5.54 4.77
N VAL A 54 5.39 -4.70 3.80
CA VAL A 54 5.19 -5.11 2.41
C VAL A 54 6.06 -4.26 1.49
N ILE A 55 6.77 -4.93 0.60
CA ILE A 55 7.56 -4.31 -0.47
C ILE A 55 6.87 -4.64 -1.79
N ILE A 56 6.54 -3.65 -2.58
CA ILE A 56 5.99 -3.83 -3.92
C ILE A 56 7.03 -3.42 -4.94
N VAL A 57 7.31 -4.32 -5.88
CA VAL A 57 8.24 -4.08 -6.99
C VAL A 57 7.48 -4.03 -8.32
N ASN A 58 8.10 -3.47 -9.34
CA ASN A 58 7.51 -3.30 -10.67
C ASN A 58 6.19 -2.50 -10.67
N ALA A 59 6.14 -1.44 -9.88
CA ALA A 59 4.95 -0.59 -9.78
C ALA A 59 4.56 0.05 -11.13
N ASP A 60 5.51 0.24 -12.03
CA ASP A 60 5.28 0.76 -13.39
C ASP A 60 4.50 -0.20 -14.29
N LYS A 61 4.45 -1.48 -13.94
CA LYS A 61 3.78 -2.55 -14.70
C LYS A 61 2.40 -2.91 -14.16
N ILE A 62 1.86 -2.12 -13.25
CA ILE A 62 0.52 -2.34 -12.71
C ILE A 62 -0.54 -2.16 -13.82
N LYS A 63 -1.59 -2.99 -13.78
CA LYS A 63 -2.69 -2.92 -14.74
C LYS A 63 -3.88 -2.17 -14.18
N VAL A 64 -4.57 -1.47 -15.05
CA VAL A 64 -5.87 -0.86 -14.77
C VAL A 64 -6.85 -1.25 -15.86
N THR A 65 -8.13 -1.37 -15.50
CA THR A 65 -9.20 -1.79 -16.42
C THR A 65 -9.94 -0.59 -17.00
N GLY A 66 -10.58 -0.81 -18.15
CA GLY A 66 -11.40 0.21 -18.82
C GLY A 66 -10.59 1.43 -19.27
N LYS A 67 -11.21 2.59 -19.20
CA LYS A 67 -10.62 3.87 -19.63
C LYS A 67 -9.98 4.66 -18.48
N LYS A 68 -9.63 4.01 -17.39
CA LYS A 68 -9.08 4.68 -16.18
C LYS A 68 -7.78 5.42 -16.45
N LEU A 69 -6.95 4.94 -17.36
CA LEU A 69 -5.70 5.62 -17.73
C LEU A 69 -5.93 7.09 -18.14
N GLU A 70 -7.01 7.35 -18.86
CA GLU A 70 -7.34 8.68 -19.36
C GLU A 70 -8.34 9.42 -18.49
N GLN A 71 -9.27 8.71 -17.83
CA GLN A 71 -10.40 9.31 -17.12
C GLN A 71 -10.16 9.47 -15.62
N LYS A 72 -9.33 8.63 -15.00
CA LYS A 72 -9.04 8.77 -13.58
C LYS A 72 -8.13 9.98 -13.36
N VAL A 73 -8.57 10.89 -12.49
CA VAL A 73 -7.85 12.13 -12.18
C VAL A 73 -7.53 12.18 -10.69
N TYR A 74 -6.29 12.51 -10.38
CA TYR A 74 -5.83 12.78 -9.02
C TYR A 74 -5.84 14.28 -8.77
N TYR A 75 -6.58 14.69 -7.75
CA TYR A 75 -6.72 16.10 -7.39
C TYR A 75 -5.83 16.44 -6.20
N ARG A 76 -5.18 17.57 -6.28
CA ARG A 76 -4.50 18.19 -5.14
C ARG A 76 -4.71 19.70 -5.21
N HIS A 77 -4.54 20.37 -4.11
CA HIS A 77 -4.70 21.84 -4.08
C HIS A 77 -3.52 22.48 -3.34
N SER A 78 -3.21 23.73 -3.72
CA SER A 78 -2.39 24.62 -2.93
C SER A 78 -3.27 25.36 -1.93
N SER A 79 -2.66 26.17 -1.06
CA SER A 79 -3.40 26.99 -0.08
C SER A 79 -4.05 28.23 -0.70
N TYR A 80 -3.87 28.47 -1.99
CA TYR A 80 -4.42 29.63 -2.69
C TYR A 80 -5.77 29.31 -3.34
N VAL A 81 -6.64 30.31 -3.43
CA VAL A 81 -7.89 30.21 -4.17
C VAL A 81 -7.59 29.92 -5.65
N GLY A 82 -8.30 28.94 -6.23
CA GLY A 82 -8.04 28.50 -7.61
C GLY A 82 -6.79 27.62 -7.77
N GLY A 83 -6.17 27.20 -6.68
CA GLY A 83 -4.97 26.37 -6.70
C GLY A 83 -5.19 24.87 -6.88
N MET A 84 -6.34 24.45 -7.41
CA MET A 84 -6.61 23.03 -7.71
C MET A 84 -5.73 22.54 -8.84
N LYS A 85 -5.03 21.43 -8.59
CA LYS A 85 -4.19 20.77 -9.59
C LYS A 85 -4.70 19.37 -9.90
N GLU A 86 -4.72 19.04 -11.17
CA GLU A 86 -5.22 17.76 -11.68
C GLU A 86 -4.08 17.01 -12.37
N THR A 87 -4.03 15.69 -12.11
CA THR A 87 -3.07 14.78 -12.77
C THR A 87 -3.83 13.52 -13.17
N THR A 88 -3.75 13.14 -14.44
CA THR A 88 -4.36 11.90 -14.91
C THR A 88 -3.56 10.69 -14.43
N LEU A 89 -4.19 9.52 -14.41
CA LEU A 89 -3.50 8.27 -14.05
C LEU A 89 -2.32 7.99 -14.99
N LYS A 90 -2.48 8.25 -16.28
CA LYS A 90 -1.42 8.08 -17.28
C LYS A 90 -0.20 8.94 -16.95
N GLU A 91 -0.40 10.22 -16.62
CA GLU A 91 0.69 11.11 -16.22
C GLU A 91 1.35 10.69 -14.92
N MET A 92 0.56 10.25 -13.94
CA MET A 92 1.07 9.78 -12.66
C MET A 92 1.93 8.52 -12.82
N LEU A 93 1.50 7.56 -13.63
CA LEU A 93 2.28 6.36 -13.94
C LEU A 93 3.59 6.66 -14.67
N ALA A 94 3.58 7.67 -15.55
CA ALA A 94 4.78 8.08 -16.27
C ALA A 94 5.81 8.78 -15.36
N LYS A 95 5.35 9.60 -14.41
CA LYS A 95 6.23 10.40 -13.55
C LYS A 95 6.57 9.72 -12.23
N LYS A 96 5.59 9.16 -11.54
CA LYS A 96 5.72 8.58 -10.19
C LYS A 96 4.80 7.38 -10.05
N PRO A 97 5.14 6.22 -10.63
CA PRO A 97 4.28 5.03 -10.55
C PRO A 97 4.09 4.53 -9.12
N GLU A 98 5.07 4.72 -8.24
CA GLU A 98 4.98 4.34 -6.83
C GLU A 98 3.81 5.04 -6.14
N ARG A 99 3.58 6.30 -6.48
CA ARG A 99 2.53 7.11 -5.86
C ARG A 99 1.12 6.59 -6.16
N VAL A 100 0.94 5.98 -7.31
CA VAL A 100 -0.35 5.38 -7.72
C VAL A 100 -0.75 4.28 -6.72
N ILE A 101 0.16 3.36 -6.44
CA ILE A 101 -0.08 2.25 -5.51
C ILE A 101 -0.21 2.76 -4.07
N GLU A 102 0.67 3.67 -3.66
CA GLU A 102 0.60 4.26 -2.32
C GLU A 102 -0.74 4.93 -2.03
N LEU A 103 -1.26 5.71 -2.97
CA LEU A 103 -2.56 6.37 -2.82
C LEU A 103 -3.73 5.38 -2.79
N ALA A 104 -3.67 4.33 -3.61
CA ALA A 104 -4.69 3.28 -3.60
C ALA A 104 -4.74 2.55 -2.26
N VAL A 105 -3.59 2.14 -1.74
CA VAL A 105 -3.49 1.46 -0.44
C VAL A 105 -3.90 2.40 0.71
N LYS A 106 -3.43 3.64 0.69
CA LYS A 106 -3.77 4.63 1.72
C LYS A 106 -5.28 4.86 1.82
N GLY A 107 -5.98 4.87 0.67
CA GLY A 107 -7.44 5.00 0.64
C GLY A 107 -8.18 3.81 1.26
N MET A 108 -7.55 2.64 1.30
CA MET A 108 -8.11 1.40 1.85
C MET A 108 -7.71 1.14 3.31
N LEU A 109 -6.77 1.89 3.86
CA LEU A 109 -6.37 1.81 5.26
C LEU A 109 -7.23 2.71 6.13
N PRO A 110 -7.32 2.44 7.45
CA PRO A 110 -8.03 3.33 8.37
C PRO A 110 -7.50 4.77 8.33
N LYS A 111 -8.37 5.71 8.62
CA LYS A 111 -8.00 7.12 8.79
C LYS A 111 -7.55 7.34 10.25
N GLY A 112 -6.63 8.25 10.46
CA GLY A 112 -6.14 8.59 11.78
C GLY A 112 -4.70 8.12 12.06
N PRO A 113 -4.23 8.26 13.32
CA PRO A 113 -2.83 7.96 13.66
C PRO A 113 -2.40 6.53 13.37
N LEU A 114 -3.25 5.55 13.67
CA LEU A 114 -2.97 4.13 13.45
C LEU A 114 -2.82 3.82 11.96
N GLY A 115 -3.73 4.33 11.13
CA GLY A 115 -3.66 4.15 9.67
C GLY A 115 -2.41 4.80 9.07
N ARG A 116 -2.00 5.95 9.58
CA ARG A 116 -0.75 6.60 9.17
C ARG A 116 0.49 5.80 9.56
N ALA A 117 0.45 5.10 10.68
CA ALA A 117 1.53 4.17 11.06
C ALA A 117 1.56 2.94 10.15
N MET A 118 0.39 2.42 9.76
CA MET A 118 0.29 1.27 8.86
C MET A 118 0.87 1.56 7.48
N ILE A 119 0.59 2.71 6.89
CA ILE A 119 1.09 3.06 5.55
C ILE A 119 2.61 3.20 5.51
N LYS A 120 3.26 3.52 6.62
CA LYS A 120 4.72 3.60 6.72
C LYS A 120 5.42 2.25 6.56
N LYS A 121 4.71 1.15 6.70
CA LYS A 121 5.23 -0.21 6.47
C LYS A 121 5.18 -0.64 5.02
N LEU A 122 4.60 0.17 4.15
CA LEU A 122 4.55 -0.07 2.71
C LEU A 122 5.74 0.60 2.04
N HIS A 123 6.47 -0.17 1.25
CA HIS A 123 7.58 0.31 0.42
C HIS A 123 7.30 -0.06 -1.03
N VAL A 124 7.23 0.92 -1.91
CA VAL A 124 6.89 0.72 -3.33
C VAL A 124 8.06 1.15 -4.20
N TYR A 125 8.42 0.32 -5.15
CA TYR A 125 9.51 0.56 -6.11
C TYR A 125 9.00 0.38 -7.54
N ALA A 126 9.36 1.30 -8.41
CA ALA A 126 9.00 1.24 -9.82
C ALA A 126 9.68 0.10 -10.56
N GLY A 127 10.94 -0.17 -10.25
CA GLY A 127 11.73 -1.24 -10.84
C GLY A 127 11.61 -2.57 -10.12
N SER A 128 12.43 -3.54 -10.54
CA SER A 128 12.46 -4.88 -9.96
C SER A 128 13.35 -4.99 -8.70
N GLU A 129 14.16 -3.99 -8.43
CA GLU A 129 15.10 -4.00 -7.32
C GLU A 129 14.54 -3.23 -6.12
N HIS A 130 14.87 -3.71 -4.93
CA HIS A 130 14.54 -3.05 -3.65
C HIS A 130 15.77 -3.08 -2.73
N GLY A 131 15.85 -2.11 -1.83
CA GLY A 131 16.98 -1.99 -0.90
C GLY A 131 16.83 -2.78 0.41
N HIS A 132 15.99 -3.81 0.45
CA HIS A 132 15.60 -4.51 1.69
C HIS A 132 16.09 -5.96 1.76
N ALA A 133 17.19 -6.28 1.09
CA ALA A 133 17.76 -7.64 1.13
C ALA A 133 18.17 -8.09 2.55
N ALA A 134 18.61 -7.16 3.40
CA ALA A 134 19.00 -7.44 4.77
C ALA A 134 17.84 -7.94 5.65
N GLN A 135 16.61 -7.55 5.34
CA GLN A 135 15.39 -7.98 6.05
C GLN A 135 14.90 -9.37 5.61
N LYS A 136 15.50 -9.96 4.60
CA LYS A 136 15.15 -11.28 4.05
C LYS A 136 13.64 -11.41 3.77
N PRO A 137 13.08 -10.59 2.86
CA PRO A 137 11.65 -10.62 2.58
C PRO A 137 11.24 -11.94 1.91
N GLU A 138 10.07 -12.44 2.31
CA GLU A 138 9.47 -13.63 1.71
C GLU A 138 8.59 -13.22 0.53
N ALA A 139 8.57 -14.03 -0.54
CA ALA A 139 7.67 -13.78 -1.67
C ALA A 139 6.22 -14.03 -1.27
N LEU A 140 5.34 -13.11 -1.63
CA LEU A 140 3.90 -13.20 -1.37
C LEU A 140 3.15 -13.11 -2.69
N ASN A 141 2.36 -14.13 -2.98
CA ASN A 141 1.54 -14.20 -4.19
C ASN A 141 0.06 -14.07 -3.83
N PHE A 142 -0.64 -13.27 -4.57
CA PHE A 142 -2.08 -13.05 -4.43
C PHE A 142 -2.89 -13.69 -5.56
#